data_32666909a2c23ae98a88daf4b1a7b4ea
#
_entry.id   32666909a2c23ae98a88daf4b1a7b4ea
#
_cell.length_a   1.000
_cell.length_b   1.000
_cell.length_c   1.000
_cell.angle_alpha   90.00
_cell.angle_beta   90.00
_cell.angle_gamma   90.00
#
_symmetry.space_group_name_H-M   'P 1'
#
loop_
_entity.id
_entity.type
_entity.pdbx_description
1 polymer ?
#
loop_
_entity_poly.entity_id
_entity_poly.type
_entity_poly.pdbx_seq_one_letter_code
_entity_poly.pdbx_strand_id
1 'polypeptide(L)'
;GLGLCYSLVNIPYGSLATAMTQQPQSRARLGAARGIAASLTFVCLAFLIGPSIKNSSPEEMVSVYHFWTIVLAIAGMVLYFICFKSTRENVVRIVAQPSLNISLQTLKRNRPLFMLCIGALCVLISTFAVSASSLFYVRYVLNDTGLFTVLVLVQNLVGTVASAPLVPGMVARIGKKNTFLIGALLGTCGYLLFFWVSVWSLPVALVALAIASIGQGVTMTVMWALEADTGDAANLLI
;
A
#
# COMPACT_ATOMS: atom_id res chain seq x y z
N GLY A 1 15.64 14.48 3.29
CA GLY A 1 15.74 14.48 1.82
C GLY A 1 14.79 13.50 1.16
N LEU A 2 14.97 12.18 1.39
CA LEU A 2 14.25 11.11 0.66
C LEU A 2 12.72 11.23 0.75
N GLY A 3 12.17 11.50 1.93
CA GLY A 3 10.71 11.64 2.12
C GLY A 3 10.12 12.82 1.34
N LEU A 4 10.84 13.94 1.24
CA LEU A 4 10.41 15.09 0.42
C LEU A 4 10.39 14.73 -1.07
N CYS A 5 11.44 14.11 -1.59
CA CYS A 5 11.49 13.67 -2.98
C CYS A 5 10.38 12.66 -3.29
N TYR A 6 10.14 11.71 -2.38
CA TYR A 6 9.03 10.76 -2.52
C TYR A 6 7.67 11.47 -2.59
N SER A 7 7.40 12.43 -1.70
CA SER A 7 6.15 13.18 -1.69
C SER A 7 5.94 14.00 -2.96
N LEU A 8 7.00 14.66 -3.45
CA LEU A 8 6.94 15.45 -4.70
C LEU A 8 6.55 14.61 -5.92
N VAL A 9 6.93 13.33 -5.95
CA VAL A 9 6.59 12.42 -7.06
C VAL A 9 5.24 11.72 -6.79
N ASN A 10 5.00 11.27 -5.56
CA ASN A 10 3.85 10.43 -5.25
C ASN A 10 2.52 11.21 -5.23
N ILE A 11 2.53 12.49 -4.82
CA ILE A 11 1.31 13.31 -4.78
C ILE A 11 0.75 13.56 -6.19
N PRO A 12 1.53 14.08 -7.18
CA PRO A 12 1.05 14.22 -8.55
C PRO A 12 0.63 12.88 -9.17
N TYR A 13 1.42 11.82 -8.93
CA TYR A 13 1.08 10.48 -9.42
C TYR A 13 -0.23 9.95 -8.83
N GLY A 14 -0.50 10.20 -7.55
CA GLY A 14 -1.76 9.83 -6.90
C GLY A 14 -2.96 10.57 -7.47
N SER A 15 -2.82 11.86 -7.81
CA SER A 15 -3.88 12.67 -8.39
C SER A 15 -4.17 12.37 -9.86
N LEU A 16 -3.25 11.70 -10.56
CA LEU A 16 -3.35 11.39 -11.99
C LEU A 16 -4.59 10.58 -12.35
N ALA A 17 -4.98 9.61 -11.49
CA ALA A 17 -6.17 8.79 -11.71
C ALA A 17 -7.46 9.64 -11.80
N THR A 18 -7.55 10.73 -11.04
CA THR A 18 -8.68 11.66 -11.09
C THR A 18 -8.63 12.60 -12.29
N ALA A 19 -7.44 12.89 -12.80
CA ALA A 19 -7.23 13.70 -14.01
C ALA A 19 -7.47 12.90 -15.31
N MET A 20 -7.34 11.58 -15.27
CA MET A 20 -7.55 10.73 -16.45
C MET A 20 -9.01 10.43 -16.72
N THR A 21 -9.85 10.26 -15.68
CA THR A 21 -11.26 9.87 -15.84
C THR A 21 -12.15 10.38 -14.73
N GLN A 22 -13.39 10.71 -15.07
CA GLN A 22 -14.45 11.05 -14.10
C GLN A 22 -15.31 9.85 -13.71
N GLN A 23 -15.21 8.74 -14.45
CA GLN A 23 -16.06 7.57 -14.19
C GLN A 23 -15.57 6.81 -12.95
N PRO A 24 -16.43 6.58 -11.92
CA PRO A 24 -16.06 5.89 -10.69
C PRO A 24 -15.50 4.48 -10.91
N GLN A 25 -16.09 3.75 -11.87
CA GLN A 25 -15.65 2.38 -12.20
C GLN A 25 -14.23 2.37 -12.81
N SER A 26 -13.93 3.31 -13.69
CA SER A 26 -12.60 3.42 -14.31
C SER A 26 -11.54 3.81 -13.27
N ARG A 27 -11.86 4.70 -12.32
CA ARG A 27 -11.00 5.06 -11.19
C ARG A 27 -10.72 3.83 -10.29
N ALA A 28 -11.76 3.05 -10.01
CA ALA A 28 -11.61 1.82 -9.22
C ALA A 28 -10.70 0.79 -9.91
N ARG A 29 -10.82 0.63 -11.24
CA ARG A 29 -9.94 -0.24 -12.03
C ARG A 29 -8.49 0.24 -12.02
N LEU A 30 -8.25 1.56 -12.16
CA LEU A 30 -6.91 2.14 -12.06
C LEU A 30 -6.29 1.93 -10.68
N GLY A 31 -7.07 2.12 -9.62
CA GLY A 31 -6.65 1.84 -8.23
C GLY A 31 -6.29 0.37 -8.01
N ALA A 32 -7.13 -0.54 -8.50
CA ALA A 32 -6.87 -1.98 -8.42
C ALA A 32 -5.60 -2.39 -9.21
N ALA A 33 -5.44 -1.88 -10.44
CA ALA A 33 -4.26 -2.14 -11.24
C ALA A 33 -2.98 -1.63 -10.56
N ARG A 34 -3.03 -0.43 -9.93
CA ARG A 34 -1.93 0.12 -9.13
C ARG A 34 -1.59 -0.78 -7.95
N GLY A 35 -2.60 -1.28 -7.22
CA GLY A 35 -2.40 -2.18 -6.09
C GLY A 35 -1.75 -3.50 -6.50
N ILE A 36 -2.23 -4.12 -7.58
CA ILE A 36 -1.65 -5.34 -8.14
C ILE A 36 -0.21 -5.11 -8.60
N ALA A 37 0.06 -4.03 -9.34
CA ALA A 37 1.39 -3.69 -9.80
C ALA A 37 2.36 -3.46 -8.64
N ALA A 38 1.94 -2.76 -7.58
CA ALA A 38 2.75 -2.55 -6.38
C ALA A 38 3.09 -3.89 -5.70
N SER A 39 2.11 -4.77 -5.50
CA SER A 39 2.34 -6.09 -4.89
C SER A 39 3.26 -6.95 -5.75
N LEU A 40 3.08 -6.95 -7.07
CA LEU A 40 3.94 -7.68 -8.00
C LEU A 40 5.38 -7.16 -7.95
N THR A 41 5.55 -5.83 -7.85
CA THR A 41 6.86 -5.21 -7.70
C THR A 41 7.57 -5.67 -6.42
N PHE A 42 6.88 -5.69 -5.27
CA PHE A 42 7.46 -6.21 -4.03
C PHE A 42 7.89 -7.66 -4.15
N VAL A 43 7.08 -8.50 -4.77
CA VAL A 43 7.41 -9.91 -5.03
C VAL A 43 8.63 -10.03 -5.94
N CYS A 44 8.65 -9.30 -7.07
CA CYS A 44 9.80 -9.31 -7.99
C CYS A 44 11.09 -8.86 -7.29
N LEU A 45 11.02 -7.79 -6.49
CA LEU A 45 12.18 -7.30 -5.74
C LEU A 45 12.67 -8.31 -4.71
N ALA A 46 11.76 -9.00 -4.00
CA ALA A 46 12.14 -10.04 -3.05
C ALA A 46 12.88 -11.20 -3.74
N PHE A 47 12.48 -11.61 -4.94
CA PHE A 47 13.16 -12.66 -5.72
C PHE A 47 14.48 -12.19 -6.34
N LEU A 48 14.57 -10.94 -6.78
CA LEU A 48 15.78 -10.41 -7.41
C LEU A 48 16.87 -10.07 -6.39
N ILE A 49 16.48 -9.40 -5.30
CA ILE A 49 17.42 -8.88 -4.30
C ILE A 49 17.71 -9.90 -3.20
N GLY A 50 16.71 -10.72 -2.84
CA GLY A 50 16.81 -11.70 -1.76
C GLY A 50 18.01 -12.64 -1.90
N PRO A 51 18.25 -13.30 -3.03
CA PRO A 51 19.42 -14.17 -3.25
C PRO A 51 20.75 -13.42 -3.16
N SER A 52 20.80 -12.17 -3.67
CA SER A 52 22.01 -11.35 -3.62
C SER A 52 22.39 -11.00 -2.18
N ILE A 53 21.40 -10.69 -1.32
CA ILE A 53 21.65 -10.41 0.10
C ILE A 53 22.05 -11.69 0.85
N LYS A 54 21.40 -12.81 0.56
CA LYS A 54 21.67 -14.09 1.24
C LYS A 54 23.08 -14.60 1.00
N ASN A 55 23.60 -14.40 -0.21
CA ASN A 55 24.90 -14.95 -0.64
C ASN A 55 26.07 -14.00 -0.41
N SER A 56 25.84 -12.79 0.12
CA SER A 56 26.87 -11.78 0.33
C SER A 56 27.43 -11.84 1.74
N SER A 57 28.76 -11.69 1.87
CA SER A 57 29.43 -11.48 3.15
C SER A 57 29.07 -10.10 3.73
N PRO A 58 29.20 -9.86 5.06
CA PRO A 58 28.92 -8.56 5.66
C PRO A 58 29.71 -7.40 5.04
N GLU A 59 30.90 -7.66 4.54
CA GLU A 59 31.77 -6.65 3.89
C GLU A 59 31.30 -6.31 2.48
N GLU A 60 30.77 -7.29 1.74
CA GLU A 60 30.23 -7.11 0.40
C GLU A 60 28.82 -6.49 0.38
N MET A 61 28.11 -6.53 1.51
CA MET A 61 26.72 -6.11 1.60
C MET A 61 26.52 -4.64 1.21
N VAL A 62 27.47 -3.77 1.56
CA VAL A 62 27.46 -2.33 1.19
C VAL A 62 27.50 -2.16 -0.34
N SER A 63 28.38 -2.92 -0.99
CA SER A 63 28.54 -2.92 -2.45
C SER A 63 27.27 -3.42 -3.16
N VAL A 64 26.67 -4.49 -2.65
CA VAL A 64 25.40 -5.06 -3.17
C VAL A 64 24.26 -4.06 -3.03
N TYR A 65 24.13 -3.37 -1.91
CA TYR A 65 23.14 -2.32 -1.74
C TYR A 65 23.34 -1.14 -2.68
N HIS A 66 24.58 -0.68 -2.88
CA HIS A 66 24.88 0.37 -3.84
C HIS A 66 24.51 -0.03 -5.26
N PHE A 67 24.89 -1.23 -5.68
CA PHE A 67 24.55 -1.75 -7.01
C PHE A 67 23.04 -1.77 -7.25
N TRP A 68 22.27 -2.39 -6.34
CA TRP A 68 20.82 -2.48 -6.47
C TRP A 68 20.14 -1.10 -6.39
N THR A 69 20.65 -0.19 -5.59
CA THR A 69 20.12 1.17 -5.50
C THR A 69 20.24 1.90 -6.84
N ILE A 70 21.38 1.78 -7.51
CA ILE A 70 21.62 2.40 -8.83
C ILE A 70 20.71 1.76 -9.89
N VAL A 71 20.65 0.42 -9.93
CA VAL A 71 19.81 -0.32 -10.89
C VAL A 71 18.33 0.06 -10.71
N LEU A 72 17.83 0.08 -9.48
CA LEU A 72 16.45 0.44 -9.20
C LEU A 72 16.15 1.90 -9.47
N ALA A 73 17.09 2.81 -9.21
CA ALA A 73 16.94 4.23 -9.54
C ALA A 73 16.78 4.43 -11.06
N ILE A 74 17.64 3.80 -11.86
CA ILE A 74 17.58 3.86 -13.33
C ILE A 74 16.27 3.25 -13.83
N ALA A 75 15.91 2.05 -13.37
CA ALA A 75 14.67 1.38 -13.74
C ALA A 75 13.44 2.24 -13.37
N GLY A 76 13.42 2.83 -12.17
CA GLY A 76 12.36 3.74 -11.73
C GLY A 76 12.23 4.97 -12.64
N MET A 77 13.34 5.61 -12.99
CA MET A 77 13.33 6.76 -13.91
C MET A 77 12.78 6.40 -15.29
N VAL A 78 13.17 5.26 -15.85
CA VAL A 78 12.66 4.77 -17.13
C VAL A 78 11.15 4.52 -17.06
N LEU A 79 10.68 3.85 -16.00
CA LEU A 79 9.25 3.58 -15.80
C LEU A 79 8.44 4.87 -15.62
N TYR A 80 8.95 5.86 -14.87
CA TYR A 80 8.30 7.16 -14.76
C TYR A 80 8.24 7.91 -16.10
N PHE A 81 9.28 7.82 -16.90
CA PHE A 81 9.31 8.43 -18.22
C PHE A 81 8.30 7.77 -19.17
N ILE A 82 8.18 6.44 -19.14
CA ILE A 82 7.16 5.70 -19.89
C ILE A 82 5.76 6.11 -19.41
N CYS A 83 5.53 6.18 -18.10
CA CYS A 83 4.28 6.63 -17.52
C CYS A 83 3.92 8.04 -18.00
N PHE A 84 4.86 8.97 -17.94
CA PHE A 84 4.66 10.35 -18.42
C PHE A 84 4.27 10.41 -19.91
N LYS A 85 4.94 9.66 -20.77
CA LYS A 85 4.62 9.61 -22.21
C LYS A 85 3.27 8.93 -22.52
N SER A 86 2.90 7.92 -21.75
CA SER A 86 1.68 7.14 -22.02
C SER A 86 0.43 7.74 -21.40
N THR A 87 0.58 8.64 -20.42
CA THR A 87 -0.55 9.23 -19.72
C THR A 87 -1.03 10.50 -20.41
N ARG A 88 -2.36 10.61 -20.60
CA ARG A 88 -3.01 11.83 -21.11
C ARG A 88 -4.03 12.31 -20.10
N GLU A 89 -3.97 13.59 -19.76
CA GLU A 89 -4.97 14.25 -18.93
C GLU A 89 -6.16 14.61 -19.80
N ASN A 90 -7.27 13.93 -19.62
CA ASN A 90 -8.50 14.15 -20.40
C ASN A 90 -9.51 15.06 -19.67
N VAL A 91 -9.27 15.32 -18.39
CA VAL A 91 -10.17 16.12 -17.54
C VAL A 91 -9.51 17.47 -17.25
N VAL A 92 -9.91 18.49 -17.98
CA VAL A 92 -9.52 19.88 -17.68
C VAL A 92 -10.34 20.32 -16.46
N ARG A 93 -9.75 20.29 -15.29
CA ARG A 93 -10.36 20.91 -14.10
C ARG A 93 -9.97 22.39 -14.08
N ILE A 94 -10.96 23.27 -14.24
CA ILE A 94 -10.82 24.68 -13.86
C ILE A 94 -10.94 24.71 -12.33
N VAL A 95 -9.87 24.38 -11.63
CA VAL A 95 -9.83 24.48 -10.17
C VAL A 95 -9.26 25.85 -9.85
N ALA A 96 -10.06 26.73 -9.26
CA ALA A 96 -9.52 27.88 -8.54
C ALA A 96 -8.49 27.34 -7.57
N GLN A 97 -7.24 27.84 -7.60
CA GLN A 97 -6.15 27.34 -6.74
C GLN A 97 -6.55 27.56 -5.27
N PRO A 98 -6.93 26.52 -4.53
CA PRO A 98 -7.32 26.71 -3.15
C PRO A 98 -6.09 27.10 -2.33
N SER A 99 -6.18 28.20 -1.60
CA SER A 99 -5.18 28.55 -0.59
C SER A 99 -5.08 27.42 0.43
N LEU A 100 -3.88 27.18 0.99
CA LEU A 100 -3.66 26.19 2.05
C LEU A 100 -4.65 26.37 3.23
N ASN A 101 -4.99 27.61 3.55
CA ASN A 101 -5.98 27.92 4.60
C ASN A 101 -7.38 27.38 4.23
N ILE A 102 -7.81 27.52 2.98
CA ILE A 102 -9.09 27.00 2.51
C ILE A 102 -9.09 25.47 2.59
N SER A 103 -8.03 24.81 2.15
CA SER A 103 -7.89 23.36 2.22
C SER A 103 -7.94 22.84 3.65
N LEU A 104 -7.25 23.50 4.58
CA LEU A 104 -7.28 23.15 6.00
C LEU A 104 -8.65 23.41 6.66
N GLN A 105 -9.33 24.47 6.27
CA GLN A 105 -10.70 24.75 6.75
C GLN A 105 -11.68 23.71 6.20
N THR A 106 -11.57 23.34 4.94
CA THR A 106 -12.39 22.29 4.32
C THR A 106 -12.17 20.94 5.02
N LEU A 107 -10.91 20.58 5.32
CA LEU A 107 -10.59 19.36 6.07
C LEU A 107 -11.22 19.37 7.47
N LYS A 108 -11.11 20.49 8.22
CA LYS A 108 -11.72 20.62 9.55
C LYS A 108 -13.25 20.59 9.51
N ARG A 109 -13.85 21.12 8.47
CA ARG A 109 -15.31 21.17 8.30
C ARG A 109 -15.90 19.86 7.79
N ASN A 110 -15.10 19.07 7.03
CA ASN A 110 -15.48 17.76 6.53
C ASN A 110 -15.06 16.66 7.52
N ARG A 111 -15.91 16.41 8.53
CA ARG A 111 -15.66 15.42 9.58
C ARG A 111 -15.42 14.00 9.05
N PRO A 112 -16.14 13.48 8.02
CA PRO A 112 -15.85 12.19 7.41
C PRO A 112 -14.45 12.12 6.80
N LEU A 113 -14.01 13.14 6.07
CA LEU A 113 -12.68 13.21 5.48
C LEU A 113 -11.60 13.23 6.56
N PHE A 114 -11.79 14.01 7.63
CA PHE A 114 -10.84 14.07 8.75
C PHE A 114 -10.66 12.70 9.43
N MET A 115 -11.77 12.01 9.71
CA MET A 115 -11.73 10.67 10.30
C MET A 115 -11.09 9.64 9.36
N LEU A 116 -11.32 9.75 8.06
CA LEU A 116 -10.66 8.90 7.06
C LEU A 116 -9.14 9.15 7.02
N CYS A 117 -8.69 10.40 7.10
CA CYS A 117 -7.26 10.72 7.17
C CYS A 117 -6.59 10.11 8.40
N ILE A 118 -7.24 10.16 9.57
CA ILE A 118 -6.71 9.50 10.78
C ILE A 118 -6.65 7.99 10.58
N GLY A 119 -7.71 7.37 10.05
CA GLY A 119 -7.75 5.95 9.73
C GLY A 119 -6.64 5.54 8.76
N ALA A 120 -6.43 6.33 7.71
CA ALA A 120 -5.37 6.11 6.73
C ALA A 120 -3.97 6.18 7.37
N LEU A 121 -3.73 7.17 8.25
CA LEU A 121 -2.48 7.26 9.00
C LEU A 121 -2.24 6.02 9.87
N CYS A 122 -3.24 5.56 10.60
CA CYS A 122 -3.13 4.36 11.43
C CYS A 122 -2.80 3.12 10.58
N VAL A 123 -3.46 2.95 9.43
CA VAL A 123 -3.20 1.84 8.51
C VAL A 123 -1.80 1.91 7.94
N LEU A 124 -1.32 3.08 7.53
CA LEU A 124 0.05 3.26 7.01
C LEU A 124 1.10 2.99 8.09
N ILE A 125 0.93 3.51 9.30
CA ILE A 125 1.83 3.24 10.43
C ILE A 125 1.90 1.74 10.70
N SER A 126 0.75 1.05 10.75
CA SER A 126 0.69 -0.41 10.92
C SER A 126 1.45 -1.15 9.81
N THR A 127 1.24 -0.76 8.55
CA THR A 127 1.90 -1.37 7.38
C THR A 127 3.42 -1.25 7.47
N PHE A 128 3.92 -0.05 7.76
CA PHE A 128 5.36 0.18 7.87
C PHE A 128 5.97 -0.50 9.10
N ALA A 129 5.26 -0.51 10.24
CA ALA A 129 5.71 -1.20 11.44
C ALA A 129 5.84 -2.71 11.23
N VAL A 130 4.84 -3.35 10.61
CA VAL A 130 4.88 -4.78 10.27
C VAL A 130 5.99 -5.09 9.29
N SER A 131 6.14 -4.27 8.24
CA SER A 131 7.20 -4.47 7.24
C SER A 131 8.60 -4.36 7.85
N ALA A 132 8.85 -3.36 8.69
CA ALA A 132 10.12 -3.20 9.40
C ALA A 132 10.38 -4.36 10.37
N SER A 133 9.36 -4.76 11.13
CA SER A 133 9.47 -5.85 12.12
C SER A 133 9.69 -7.22 11.47
N SER A 134 9.21 -7.43 10.25
CA SER A 134 9.36 -8.71 9.54
C SER A 134 10.81 -9.11 9.34
N LEU A 135 11.71 -8.16 9.06
CA LEU A 135 13.13 -8.44 8.91
C LEU A 135 13.77 -8.85 10.25
N PHE A 136 13.42 -8.17 11.34
CA PHE A 136 13.91 -8.51 12.68
C PHE A 136 13.39 -9.86 13.13
N TYR A 137 12.11 -10.16 12.87
CA TYR A 137 11.50 -11.45 13.20
C TYR A 137 12.24 -12.60 12.52
N VAL A 138 12.50 -12.50 11.22
CA VAL A 138 13.23 -13.53 10.47
C VAL A 138 14.65 -13.70 10.98
N ARG A 139 15.33 -12.60 11.29
CA ARG A 139 16.74 -12.63 11.71
C ARG A 139 16.93 -13.13 13.14
N TYR A 140 16.08 -12.72 14.08
CA TYR A 140 16.29 -12.95 15.52
C TYR A 140 15.41 -14.05 16.10
N VAL A 141 14.25 -14.34 15.50
CA VAL A 141 13.33 -15.38 16.00
C VAL A 141 13.45 -16.64 15.18
N LEU A 142 13.41 -16.53 13.86
CA LEU A 142 13.50 -17.71 12.98
C LEU A 142 14.95 -18.14 12.69
N ASN A 143 15.93 -17.25 12.88
CA ASN A 143 17.36 -17.48 12.56
C ASN A 143 17.60 -17.98 11.13
N ASP A 144 16.68 -17.72 10.20
CA ASP A 144 16.76 -18.10 8.79
C ASP A 144 16.30 -16.94 7.90
N THR A 145 17.25 -16.17 7.40
CA THR A 145 17.00 -15.03 6.51
C THR A 145 16.35 -15.43 5.18
N GLY A 146 16.43 -16.69 4.77
CA GLY A 146 15.76 -17.20 3.57
C GLY A 146 14.22 -17.14 3.67
N LEU A 147 13.68 -17.22 4.88
CA LEU A 147 12.24 -17.12 5.12
C LEU A 147 11.69 -15.70 4.94
N PHE A 148 12.54 -14.67 4.85
CA PHE A 148 12.10 -13.31 4.58
C PHE A 148 11.29 -13.20 3.28
N THR A 149 11.77 -13.85 2.23
CA THR A 149 11.04 -13.89 0.94
C THR A 149 9.66 -14.53 1.09
N VAL A 150 9.54 -15.58 1.87
CA VAL A 150 8.25 -16.26 2.14
C VAL A 150 7.29 -15.33 2.88
N LEU A 151 7.76 -14.62 3.91
CA LEU A 151 6.94 -13.65 4.63
C LEU A 151 6.46 -12.52 3.71
N VAL A 152 7.35 -11.96 2.90
CA VAL A 152 7.01 -10.91 1.92
C VAL A 152 5.99 -11.40 0.91
N LEU A 153 6.12 -12.63 0.42
CA LEU A 153 5.15 -13.26 -0.49
C LEU A 153 3.78 -13.38 0.18
N VAL A 154 3.71 -13.90 1.39
CA VAL A 154 2.45 -14.03 2.13
C VAL A 154 1.82 -12.67 2.38
N GLN A 155 2.59 -11.69 2.83
CA GLN A 155 2.09 -10.35 3.13
C GLN A 155 1.54 -9.63 1.89
N ASN A 156 2.23 -9.67 0.78
CA ASN A 156 1.86 -8.89 -0.40
C ASN A 156 0.97 -9.67 -1.37
N LEU A 157 1.35 -10.90 -1.73
CA LEU A 157 0.64 -11.67 -2.73
C LEU A 157 -0.69 -12.18 -2.20
N VAL A 158 -0.69 -12.85 -1.03
CA VAL A 158 -1.92 -13.40 -0.44
C VAL A 158 -2.88 -12.27 -0.06
N GLY A 159 -2.38 -11.20 0.55
CA GLY A 159 -3.18 -10.02 0.90
C GLY A 159 -3.88 -9.42 -0.31
N THR A 160 -3.17 -9.21 -1.41
CA THR A 160 -3.74 -8.58 -2.62
C THR A 160 -4.62 -9.53 -3.41
N VAL A 161 -4.16 -10.76 -3.69
CA VAL A 161 -4.89 -11.73 -4.53
C VAL A 161 -6.17 -12.18 -3.86
N ALA A 162 -6.16 -12.42 -2.54
CA ALA A 162 -7.37 -12.84 -1.83
C ALA A 162 -8.34 -11.68 -1.59
N SER A 163 -7.85 -10.46 -1.34
CA SER A 163 -8.73 -9.30 -1.10
C SER A 163 -9.42 -8.81 -2.37
N ALA A 164 -8.79 -8.92 -3.54
CA ALA A 164 -9.32 -8.40 -4.79
C ALA A 164 -10.73 -8.92 -5.15
N PRO A 165 -11.05 -10.23 -5.08
CA PRO A 165 -12.39 -10.74 -5.34
C PRO A 165 -13.34 -10.53 -4.15
N LEU A 166 -12.84 -10.44 -2.91
CA LEU A 166 -13.66 -10.31 -1.71
C LEU A 166 -14.25 -8.92 -1.56
N VAL A 167 -13.48 -7.87 -1.83
CA VAL A 167 -13.87 -6.48 -1.59
C VAL A 167 -15.12 -6.08 -2.36
N PRO A 168 -15.28 -6.31 -3.68
CA PRO A 168 -16.49 -5.93 -4.41
C PRO A 168 -17.75 -6.60 -3.84
N GLY A 169 -17.65 -7.89 -3.50
CA GLY A 169 -18.77 -8.65 -2.91
C GLY A 169 -19.17 -8.15 -1.52
N MET A 170 -18.17 -7.85 -0.68
CA MET A 170 -18.42 -7.29 0.65
C MET A 170 -19.01 -5.88 0.57
N VAL A 171 -18.44 -5.02 -0.27
CA VAL A 171 -18.94 -3.65 -0.45
C VAL A 171 -20.37 -3.62 -0.97
N ALA A 172 -20.74 -4.53 -1.90
CA ALA A 172 -22.10 -4.62 -2.42
C ALA A 172 -23.11 -5.05 -1.35
N ARG A 173 -22.71 -5.92 -0.40
CA ARG A 173 -23.62 -6.48 0.63
C ARG A 173 -23.72 -5.62 1.89
N ILE A 174 -22.61 -5.13 2.40
CA ILE A 174 -22.53 -4.48 3.72
C ILE A 174 -22.06 -3.03 3.67
N GLY A 175 -21.75 -2.53 2.47
CA GLY A 175 -21.27 -1.15 2.25
C GLY A 175 -19.79 -0.95 2.57
N LYS A 176 -19.21 0.17 2.08
CA LYS A 176 -17.77 0.48 2.20
C LYS A 176 -17.32 0.60 3.65
N LYS A 177 -18.07 1.31 4.50
CA LYS A 177 -17.72 1.53 5.92
C LYS A 177 -17.56 0.22 6.68
N ASN A 178 -18.56 -0.67 6.59
CA ASN A 178 -18.52 -1.93 7.33
C ASN A 178 -17.47 -2.88 6.77
N THR A 179 -17.24 -2.87 5.45
CA THR A 179 -16.15 -3.63 4.82
C THR A 179 -14.78 -3.17 5.34
N PHE A 180 -14.57 -1.87 5.47
CA PHE A 180 -13.34 -1.30 6.06
C PHE A 180 -13.14 -1.79 7.51
N LEU A 181 -14.18 -1.71 8.34
CA LEU A 181 -14.12 -2.13 9.74
C LEU A 181 -13.84 -3.63 9.89
N ILE A 182 -14.51 -4.47 9.10
CA ILE A 182 -14.29 -5.92 9.10
C ILE A 182 -12.88 -6.25 8.63
N GLY A 183 -12.38 -5.59 7.58
CA GLY A 183 -10.99 -5.75 7.13
C GLY A 183 -9.98 -5.37 8.21
N ALA A 184 -10.19 -4.23 8.88
CA ALA A 184 -9.32 -3.77 9.97
C ALA A 184 -9.34 -4.73 11.16
N LEU A 185 -10.51 -5.22 11.57
CA LEU A 185 -10.64 -6.22 12.65
C LEU A 185 -9.96 -7.53 12.29
N LEU A 186 -10.18 -8.05 11.07
CA LEU A 186 -9.56 -9.28 10.60
C LEU A 186 -8.03 -9.13 10.58
N GLY A 187 -7.52 -8.00 10.10
CA GLY A 187 -6.10 -7.70 10.09
C GLY A 187 -5.51 -7.66 11.50
N THR A 188 -6.16 -6.94 12.42
CA THR A 188 -5.72 -6.83 13.81
C THR A 188 -5.73 -8.19 14.52
N CYS A 189 -6.81 -8.95 14.40
CA CYS A 189 -6.90 -10.29 14.98
C CYS A 189 -5.83 -11.23 14.38
N GLY A 190 -5.59 -11.15 13.07
CA GLY A 190 -4.56 -11.95 12.41
C GLY A 190 -3.15 -11.61 12.90
N TYR A 191 -2.81 -10.33 13.09
CA TYR A 191 -1.50 -9.92 13.64
C TYR A 191 -1.34 -10.28 15.12
N LEU A 192 -2.41 -10.17 15.91
CA LEU A 192 -2.38 -10.65 17.30
C LEU A 192 -2.16 -12.15 17.38
N LEU A 193 -2.88 -12.91 16.54
CA LEU A 193 -2.69 -14.35 16.45
C LEU A 193 -1.26 -14.70 16.01
N PHE A 194 -0.74 -14.01 14.99
CA PHE A 194 0.64 -14.16 14.52
C PHE A 194 1.63 -13.93 15.66
N PHE A 195 1.45 -12.88 16.46
CA PHE A 195 2.31 -12.60 17.62
C PHE A 195 2.34 -13.75 18.61
N TRP A 196 1.18 -14.34 18.97
CA TRP A 196 1.10 -15.43 19.93
C TRP A 196 1.68 -16.76 19.40
N VAL A 197 1.49 -17.06 18.14
CA VAL A 197 1.82 -18.37 17.55
C VAL A 197 3.19 -18.38 16.90
N SER A 198 3.76 -17.23 16.60
CA SER A 198 5.01 -17.09 15.84
C SER A 198 6.22 -17.78 16.46
N VAL A 199 6.21 -17.97 17.78
CA VAL A 199 7.31 -18.62 18.51
C VAL A 199 7.16 -20.16 18.53
N TRP A 200 5.93 -20.69 18.34
CA TRP A 200 5.64 -22.11 18.57
C TRP A 200 5.64 -22.93 17.28
N SER A 201 5.13 -22.38 16.21
CA SER A 201 4.98 -23.11 14.94
C SER A 201 4.97 -22.20 13.73
N LEU A 202 5.97 -22.37 12.86
CA LEU A 202 6.08 -21.59 11.62
C LEU A 202 4.87 -21.78 10.69
N PRO A 203 4.34 -22.99 10.43
CA PRO A 203 3.18 -23.14 9.55
C PRO A 203 1.94 -22.39 10.05
N VAL A 204 1.67 -22.46 11.36
CA VAL A 204 0.52 -21.75 11.95
C VAL A 204 0.74 -20.24 11.96
N ALA A 205 1.97 -19.80 12.17
CA ALA A 205 2.35 -18.39 12.03
C ALA A 205 2.11 -17.85 10.61
N LEU A 206 2.46 -18.62 9.57
CA LEU A 206 2.20 -18.25 8.18
C LEU A 206 0.69 -18.16 7.87
N VAL A 207 -0.12 -19.05 8.43
CA VAL A 207 -1.59 -18.98 8.28
C VAL A 207 -2.13 -17.73 8.97
N ALA A 208 -1.70 -17.43 10.19
CA ALA A 208 -2.09 -16.22 10.90
C ALA A 208 -1.68 -14.95 10.14
N LEU A 209 -0.47 -14.93 9.56
CA LEU A 209 0.02 -13.85 8.73
C LEU A 209 -0.81 -13.70 7.44
N ALA A 210 -1.23 -14.80 6.83
CA ALA A 210 -2.11 -14.78 5.66
C ALA A 210 -3.46 -14.15 5.98
N ILE A 211 -4.07 -14.52 7.11
CA ILE A 211 -5.32 -13.92 7.59
C ILE A 211 -5.16 -12.42 7.81
N ALA A 212 -4.08 -12.02 8.50
CA ALA A 212 -3.74 -10.62 8.72
C ALA A 212 -3.61 -9.84 7.41
N SER A 213 -2.90 -10.42 6.43
CA SER A 213 -2.63 -9.83 5.13
C SER A 213 -3.91 -9.64 4.30
N ILE A 214 -4.84 -10.60 4.35
CA ILE A 214 -6.15 -10.48 3.71
C ILE A 214 -6.93 -9.31 4.32
N GLY A 215 -6.99 -9.22 5.66
CA GLY A 215 -7.64 -8.12 6.35
C GLY A 215 -7.06 -6.76 5.98
N GLN A 216 -5.73 -6.66 5.92
CA GLN A 216 -5.02 -5.46 5.50
C GLN A 216 -5.29 -5.11 4.03
N GLY A 217 -5.29 -6.09 3.13
CA GLY A 217 -5.60 -5.89 1.71
C GLY A 217 -7.02 -5.35 1.50
N VAL A 218 -8.01 -5.91 2.22
CA VAL A 218 -9.40 -5.41 2.23
C VAL A 218 -9.45 -3.95 2.70
N THR A 219 -8.81 -3.65 3.83
CA THR A 219 -8.78 -2.31 4.43
C THR A 219 -8.17 -1.28 3.49
N MET A 220 -7.01 -1.59 2.90
CA MET A 220 -6.32 -0.73 1.94
C MET A 220 -7.15 -0.45 0.69
N THR A 221 -7.75 -1.50 0.11
CA THR A 221 -8.55 -1.35 -1.11
C THR A 221 -9.78 -0.47 -0.88
N VAL A 222 -10.47 -0.65 0.25
CA VAL A 222 -11.65 0.15 0.60
C VAL A 222 -11.27 1.57 1.00
N MET A 223 -10.11 1.77 1.65
CA MET A 223 -9.59 3.09 2.02
C MET A 223 -9.45 3.99 0.79
N TRP A 224 -8.83 3.51 -0.29
CA TRP A 224 -8.71 4.26 -1.54
C TRP A 224 -10.06 4.60 -2.16
N ALA A 225 -11.05 3.68 -2.06
CA ALA A 225 -12.40 3.93 -2.56
C ALA A 225 -13.16 4.96 -1.72
N LEU A 226 -12.94 5.00 -0.41
CA LEU A 226 -13.53 5.99 0.50
C LEU A 226 -12.89 7.37 0.31
N GLU A 227 -11.59 7.43 0.06
CA GLU A 227 -10.87 8.67 -0.20
C GLU A 227 -11.41 9.38 -1.46
N ALA A 228 -11.66 8.61 -2.51
CA ALA A 228 -12.26 9.14 -3.74
C ALA A 228 -13.67 9.73 -3.48
N ASP A 229 -14.52 9.02 -2.72
CA ASP A 229 -15.88 9.48 -2.41
C ASP A 229 -15.89 10.74 -1.54
N THR A 230 -15.00 10.82 -0.54
CA THR A 230 -14.93 11.98 0.37
C THR A 230 -14.31 13.20 -0.29
N GLY A 231 -13.41 12.99 -1.26
CA GLY A 231 -12.86 14.05 -2.11
C GLY A 231 -13.92 14.67 -3.03
N ASP A 232 -14.80 13.86 -3.62
CA ASP A 232 -15.89 14.36 -4.46
C ASP A 232 -16.93 15.11 -3.62
N ALA A 233 -17.25 14.65 -2.40
CA ALA A 233 -18.12 15.37 -1.47
C ALA A 233 -17.54 16.71 -1.01
N ALA A 234 -16.23 16.83 -0.86
CA ALA A 234 -15.57 18.09 -0.51
C ALA A 234 -15.67 19.12 -1.65
N ASN A 235 -15.63 18.69 -2.91
CA ASN A 235 -15.78 19.56 -4.07
C ASN A 235 -17.22 20.11 -4.24
N LEU A 236 -18.23 19.47 -3.61
CA LEU A 236 -19.62 19.96 -3.60
C LEU A 236 -19.88 21.00 -2.50
N LEU A 237 -18.92 21.20 -1.59
CA LEU A 237 -19.03 22.13 -0.45
C LEU A 237 -18.27 23.46 -0.69
N ILE A 238 -17.59 23.58 -1.83
CA ILE A 238 -16.88 24.78 -2.29
C ILE A 238 -17.64 25.39 -3.45
#